data_5c7b32293fbfa0ae41acc1ba84845a45
#
_entry.id   5c7b32293fbfa0ae41acc1ba84845a45
#
_cell.length_a   1.000
_cell.length_b   1.000
_cell.length_c   1.000
_cell.angle_alpha   90.00
_cell.angle_beta   90.00
_cell.angle_gamma   90.00
#
_symmetry.space_group_name_H-M   'P 1'
#
loop_
_entity.id
_entity.type
_entity.pdbx_description
1 polymer ?
#
loop_
_entity_poly.entity_id
_entity_poly.type
_entity_poly.pdbx_seq_one_letter_code
_entity_poly.pdbx_strand_id
1 'polypeptide(L)'
;KINSKGGNILIGTQLFSIGLEKMNHLTTSKTKYGEFSHSDIAKMAVTLLANGKSNFADIDLYRNDSLFKTVLNLKKVASSATFRQRLDELGKCNSTQTLFDEYIVNHLRKVSDYGKLTTAVGSYIPLDIDVSVMLQPDCHKEKVCWTYHNAPGYAPIFCYLGTHGYMLGNE
;
A
#
# COMPACT_ATOMS: atom_id res chain seq x y z
N LYS A 1 14.97 11.97 -24.54
CA LYS A 1 15.59 11.43 -23.30
C LYS A 1 14.70 10.30 -22.83
N ILE A 2 15.21 9.06 -22.81
CA ILE A 2 14.45 7.89 -22.33
C ILE A 2 14.45 7.97 -20.80
N ASN A 3 13.26 7.87 -20.21
CA ASN A 3 13.11 7.80 -18.75
C ASN A 3 12.93 6.33 -18.35
N SER A 4 13.87 5.79 -17.59
CA SER A 4 13.82 4.39 -17.09
C SER A 4 12.65 4.12 -16.13
N LYS A 5 11.96 5.15 -15.66
CA LYS A 5 10.83 5.07 -14.74
C LYS A 5 9.47 5.24 -15.44
N GLY A 6 9.40 5.00 -16.74
CA GLY A 6 8.15 5.13 -17.52
C GLY A 6 6.98 4.29 -17.00
N GLY A 7 7.25 3.16 -16.34
CA GLY A 7 6.24 2.33 -15.67
C GLY A 7 5.41 3.07 -14.61
N ASN A 8 5.93 4.17 -14.04
CA ASN A 8 5.16 4.99 -13.09
C ASN A 8 3.88 5.59 -13.70
N ILE A 9 3.81 5.72 -15.05
CA ILE A 9 2.61 6.19 -15.73
C ILE A 9 1.45 5.21 -15.47
N LEU A 10 1.70 3.93 -15.56
CA LEU A 10 0.69 2.89 -15.29
C LEU A 10 0.23 2.94 -13.84
N ILE A 11 1.18 3.08 -12.91
CA ILE A 11 0.88 3.21 -11.47
C ILE A 11 0.01 4.44 -11.23
N GLY A 12 0.38 5.61 -11.78
CA GLY A 12 -0.39 6.83 -11.64
C GLY A 12 -1.82 6.70 -12.16
N THR A 13 -2.00 6.07 -13.33
CA THR A 13 -3.33 5.80 -13.90
C THR A 13 -4.19 4.95 -12.96
N GLN A 14 -3.61 3.89 -12.39
CA GLN A 14 -4.32 3.04 -11.42
C GLN A 14 -4.68 3.81 -10.14
N LEU A 15 -3.77 4.59 -9.59
CA LEU A 15 -4.01 5.39 -8.38
C LEU A 15 -5.12 6.42 -8.56
N PHE A 16 -5.22 7.03 -9.75
CA PHE A 16 -6.35 7.89 -10.10
C PHE A 16 -7.69 7.13 -10.08
N SER A 17 -7.72 5.91 -10.61
CA SER A 17 -8.94 5.10 -10.65
C SER A 17 -9.41 4.62 -9.27
N ILE A 18 -8.50 4.52 -8.30
CA ILE A 18 -8.79 4.11 -6.92
C ILE A 18 -9.47 5.25 -6.13
N GLY A 19 -9.15 6.52 -6.44
CA GLY A 19 -9.76 7.67 -5.76
C GLY A 19 -9.18 7.92 -4.37
N LEU A 20 -7.86 7.89 -4.23
CA LEU A 20 -7.16 8.11 -2.95
C LEU A 20 -7.43 9.48 -2.31
N GLU A 21 -8.04 10.42 -3.02
CA GLU A 21 -8.44 11.74 -2.52
C GLU A 21 -9.36 11.67 -1.30
N LYS A 22 -10.14 10.59 -1.15
CA LYS A 22 -10.96 10.34 0.06
C LYS A 22 -10.13 10.33 1.34
N MET A 23 -8.85 9.94 1.27
CA MET A 23 -7.96 9.96 2.43
C MET A 23 -7.76 11.36 3.02
N ASN A 24 -7.99 12.42 2.23
CA ASN A 24 -7.85 13.80 2.72
C ASN A 24 -8.92 14.20 3.75
N HIS A 25 -9.99 13.41 3.88
CA HIS A 25 -11.02 13.58 4.91
C HIS A 25 -10.66 12.91 6.24
N LEU A 26 -9.58 12.13 6.29
CA LEU A 26 -9.11 11.53 7.53
C LEU A 26 -8.62 12.61 8.51
N THR A 27 -9.10 12.54 9.74
CA THR A 27 -8.67 13.45 10.80
C THR A 27 -7.49 12.84 11.52
N THR A 28 -6.32 13.44 11.37
CA THR A 28 -5.12 13.11 12.14
C THR A 28 -4.73 14.26 13.04
N SER A 29 -4.00 13.96 14.13
CA SER A 29 -3.63 14.96 15.14
C SER A 29 -2.82 16.15 14.61
N LYS A 30 -2.20 16.03 13.44
CA LYS A 30 -1.31 17.04 12.85
C LYS A 30 -1.75 17.55 11.48
N THR A 31 -3.01 17.35 11.10
CA THR A 31 -3.52 17.72 9.76
C THR A 31 -3.49 19.23 9.48
N LYS A 32 -3.31 20.05 10.48
CA LYS A 32 -3.53 21.51 10.36
C LYS A 32 -2.46 22.26 9.56
N TYR A 33 -1.26 21.70 9.33
CA TYR A 33 -0.12 22.47 8.78
C TYR A 33 0.83 21.70 7.87
N GLY A 34 0.37 20.64 7.22
CA GLY A 34 1.23 19.87 6.33
C GLY A 34 1.17 20.35 4.88
N GLU A 35 2.34 20.58 4.27
CA GLU A 35 2.49 20.87 2.84
C GLU A 35 1.98 19.72 1.95
N PHE A 36 1.79 18.53 2.52
CA PHE A 36 1.37 17.31 1.84
C PHE A 36 0.02 16.83 2.36
N SER A 37 -0.91 16.55 1.44
CA SER A 37 -2.17 15.91 1.79
C SER A 37 -1.97 14.42 2.13
N HIS A 38 -2.95 13.80 2.77
CA HIS A 38 -2.91 12.36 3.05
C HIS A 38 -2.86 11.53 1.77
N SER A 39 -3.60 11.94 0.74
CA SER A 39 -3.55 11.28 -0.56
C SER A 39 -2.19 11.41 -1.24
N ASP A 40 -1.48 12.54 -1.10
CA ASP A 40 -0.13 12.69 -1.64
C ASP A 40 0.84 11.69 -1.01
N ILE A 41 0.77 11.53 0.32
CA ILE A 41 1.60 10.57 1.06
C ILE A 41 1.27 9.14 0.63
N ALA A 42 -0.02 8.79 0.52
CA ALA A 42 -0.43 7.46 0.06
C ALA A 42 0.03 7.17 -1.38
N LYS A 43 -0.11 8.13 -2.30
CA LYS A 43 0.38 8.00 -3.68
C LYS A 43 1.89 7.76 -3.72
N MET A 44 2.66 8.52 -2.94
CA MET A 44 4.11 8.32 -2.81
C MET A 44 4.45 6.93 -2.26
N ALA A 45 3.75 6.46 -1.21
CA ALA A 45 3.99 5.17 -0.59
C ALA A 45 3.72 4.01 -1.56
N VAL A 46 2.55 3.98 -2.19
CA VAL A 46 2.19 2.93 -3.15
C VAL A 46 3.16 2.90 -4.33
N THR A 47 3.52 4.08 -4.87
CA THR A 47 4.45 4.15 -6.01
C THR A 47 5.86 3.70 -5.62
N LEU A 48 6.31 4.03 -4.40
CA LEU A 48 7.59 3.57 -3.89
C LEU A 48 7.64 2.04 -3.83
N LEU A 49 6.62 1.42 -3.22
CA LEU A 49 6.49 -0.04 -3.13
C LEU A 49 6.40 -0.69 -4.52
N ALA A 50 5.60 -0.13 -5.43
CA ALA A 50 5.46 -0.64 -6.80
C ALA A 50 6.76 -0.56 -7.61
N ASN A 51 7.69 0.34 -7.23
CA ASN A 51 9.05 0.39 -7.78
C ASN A 51 10.03 -0.55 -7.05
N GLY A 52 9.55 -1.47 -6.19
CA GLY A 52 10.40 -2.40 -5.44
C GLY A 52 11.23 -1.74 -4.34
N LYS A 53 10.82 -0.58 -3.87
CA LYS A 53 11.50 0.19 -2.83
C LYS A 53 10.79 0.01 -1.49
N SER A 54 11.50 -0.47 -0.48
CA SER A 54 10.97 -0.71 0.87
C SER A 54 11.52 0.24 1.93
N ASN A 55 12.51 1.07 1.59
CA ASN A 55 13.10 2.02 2.52
C ASN A 55 12.50 3.41 2.32
N PHE A 56 12.08 4.07 3.40
CA PHE A 56 11.56 5.45 3.36
C PHE A 56 12.57 6.45 2.77
N ALA A 57 13.87 6.21 2.94
CA ALA A 57 14.91 7.06 2.38
C ALA A 57 14.93 7.06 0.84
N ASP A 58 14.43 5.99 0.21
CA ASP A 58 14.38 5.90 -1.25
C ASP A 58 13.45 6.95 -1.89
N ILE A 59 12.55 7.56 -1.12
CA ILE A 59 11.69 8.65 -1.64
C ILE A 59 12.52 9.86 -2.08
N ASP A 60 13.66 10.10 -1.46
CA ASP A 60 14.53 11.21 -1.79
C ASP A 60 15.09 11.12 -3.22
N LEU A 61 15.16 9.92 -3.81
CA LEU A 61 15.55 9.70 -5.21
C LEU A 61 14.57 10.33 -6.22
N TYR A 62 13.33 10.57 -5.79
CA TYR A 62 12.25 11.10 -6.64
C TYR A 62 12.01 12.61 -6.46
N ARG A 63 12.67 13.27 -5.51
CA ARG A 63 12.41 14.68 -5.19
C ARG A 63 12.57 15.63 -6.38
N ASN A 64 13.52 15.35 -7.26
CA ASN A 64 13.79 16.13 -8.47
C ASN A 64 13.24 15.47 -9.75
N ASP A 65 12.50 14.36 -9.62
CA ASP A 65 11.92 13.66 -10.75
C ASP A 65 10.61 14.34 -11.19
N SER A 66 10.65 15.00 -12.34
CA SER A 66 9.48 15.68 -12.90
C SER A 66 8.39 14.70 -13.34
N LEU A 67 8.77 13.53 -13.87
CA LEU A 67 7.81 12.50 -14.29
C LEU A 67 7.05 11.96 -13.08
N PHE A 68 7.75 11.64 -12.01
CA PHE A 68 7.13 11.17 -10.76
C PHE A 68 6.09 12.18 -10.23
N LYS A 69 6.45 13.46 -10.19
CA LYS A 69 5.54 14.53 -9.77
C LYS A 69 4.32 14.65 -10.68
N THR A 70 4.54 14.66 -11.98
CA THR A 70 3.46 14.82 -12.97
C THR A 70 2.47 13.66 -12.93
N VAL A 71 2.99 12.44 -12.92
CA VAL A 71 2.19 11.20 -12.93
C VAL A 71 1.32 11.07 -11.69
N LEU A 72 1.82 11.48 -10.54
CA LEU A 72 1.09 11.41 -9.27
C LEU A 72 0.31 12.70 -8.97
N ASN A 73 0.36 13.69 -9.84
CA ASN A 73 -0.21 15.02 -9.64
C ASN A 73 0.26 15.65 -8.32
N LEU A 74 1.57 15.63 -8.09
CA LEU A 74 2.20 16.19 -6.90
C LEU A 74 2.85 17.53 -7.21
N LYS A 75 2.66 18.50 -6.34
CA LYS A 75 3.41 19.78 -6.40
C LYS A 75 4.88 19.58 -6.02
N LYS A 76 5.12 18.76 -5.01
CA LYS A 76 6.44 18.43 -4.45
C LYS A 76 6.48 16.96 -4.01
N VAL A 77 7.67 16.45 -3.78
CA VAL A 77 7.90 15.14 -3.14
C VAL A 77 8.45 15.40 -1.74
N ALA A 78 7.90 14.72 -0.75
CA ALA A 78 8.30 14.85 0.64
C ALA A 78 9.76 14.39 0.84
N SER A 79 10.45 14.96 1.83
CA SER A 79 11.69 14.36 2.33
C SER A 79 11.40 13.05 3.03
N SER A 80 12.37 12.16 3.12
CA SER A 80 12.24 10.86 3.82
C SER A 80 11.75 11.03 5.26
N ALA A 81 12.22 12.02 5.99
CA ALA A 81 11.78 12.33 7.35
C ALA A 81 10.30 12.73 7.41
N THR A 82 9.87 13.65 6.54
CA THR A 82 8.48 14.09 6.45
C THR A 82 7.58 12.94 6.00
N PHE A 83 8.01 12.18 5.00
CA PHE A 83 7.28 11.04 4.47
C PHE A 83 7.00 10.01 5.56
N ARG A 84 8.02 9.61 6.34
CA ARG A 84 7.89 8.69 7.46
C ARG A 84 6.92 9.20 8.52
N GLN A 85 7.09 10.46 8.97
CA GLN A 85 6.21 11.04 9.99
C GLN A 85 4.74 11.04 9.54
N ARG A 86 4.49 11.39 8.27
CA ARG A 86 3.13 11.42 7.73
C ARG A 86 2.53 10.03 7.56
N LEU A 87 3.33 9.01 7.21
CA LEU A 87 2.88 7.61 7.18
C LEU A 87 2.55 7.09 8.58
N ASP A 88 3.37 7.42 9.58
CA ASP A 88 3.10 7.08 10.98
C ASP A 88 1.77 7.70 11.47
N GLU A 89 1.46 8.92 11.04
CA GLU A 89 0.18 9.57 11.37
C GLU A 89 -1.01 8.84 10.72
N LEU A 90 -0.89 8.48 9.45
CA LEU A 90 -1.91 7.71 8.75
C LEU A 90 -2.11 6.33 9.38
N GLY A 91 -1.03 5.66 9.76
CA GLY A 91 -1.08 4.35 10.42
C GLY A 91 -1.74 4.36 11.79
N LYS A 92 -1.73 5.50 12.49
CA LYS A 92 -2.42 5.69 13.78
C LYS A 92 -3.89 6.06 13.64
N CYS A 93 -4.35 6.39 12.46
CA CYS A 93 -5.75 6.73 12.20
C CYS A 93 -6.56 5.45 11.93
N ASN A 94 -7.45 5.08 12.84
CA ASN A 94 -8.27 3.87 12.73
C ASN A 94 -9.08 3.82 11.42
N SER A 95 -9.52 4.98 10.92
CA SER A 95 -10.28 5.06 9.67
C SER A 95 -9.43 4.77 8.41
N THR A 96 -8.10 4.74 8.53
CA THR A 96 -7.21 4.41 7.39
C THR A 96 -7.44 2.98 6.93
N GLN A 97 -7.51 2.02 7.86
CA GLN A 97 -7.79 0.62 7.53
C GLN A 97 -9.14 0.48 6.82
N THR A 98 -10.19 1.07 7.39
CA THR A 98 -11.53 1.03 6.79
C THR A 98 -11.55 1.55 5.35
N LEU A 99 -10.81 2.64 5.07
CA LEU A 99 -10.71 3.16 3.71
C LEU A 99 -9.96 2.20 2.76
N PHE A 100 -8.90 1.55 3.23
CA PHE A 100 -8.21 0.54 2.40
C PHE A 100 -9.12 -0.65 2.11
N ASP A 101 -9.89 -1.12 3.09
CA ASP A 101 -10.87 -2.19 2.90
C ASP A 101 -11.94 -1.78 1.87
N GLU A 102 -12.44 -0.55 1.93
CA GLU A 102 -13.36 -0.02 0.91
C GLU A 102 -12.72 0.00 -0.49
N TYR A 103 -11.46 0.40 -0.62
CA TYR A 103 -10.76 0.40 -1.90
C TYR A 103 -10.60 -1.01 -2.46
N ILE A 104 -10.23 -1.99 -1.63
CA ILE A 104 -10.12 -3.39 -2.02
C ILE A 104 -11.47 -3.89 -2.53
N VAL A 105 -12.54 -3.72 -1.75
CA VAL A 105 -13.89 -4.15 -2.13
C VAL A 105 -14.36 -3.50 -3.42
N ASN A 106 -14.15 -2.18 -3.57
CA ASN A 106 -14.54 -1.45 -4.77
C ASN A 106 -13.73 -1.87 -6.01
N HIS A 107 -12.46 -2.25 -5.82
CA HIS A 107 -11.63 -2.80 -6.89
C HIS A 107 -12.14 -4.19 -7.30
N LEU A 108 -12.34 -5.07 -6.33
CA LEU A 108 -12.81 -6.43 -6.56
C LEU A 108 -14.15 -6.47 -7.30
N ARG A 109 -15.09 -5.59 -6.95
CA ARG A 109 -16.39 -5.50 -7.65
C ARG A 109 -16.27 -5.19 -9.14
N LYS A 110 -15.16 -4.64 -9.59
CA LYS A 110 -14.89 -4.33 -11.01
C LYS A 110 -14.17 -5.46 -11.75
N VAL A 111 -13.67 -6.45 -11.01
CA VAL A 111 -12.98 -7.61 -11.59
C VAL A 111 -14.00 -8.54 -12.22
N SER A 112 -13.85 -8.86 -13.50
CA SER A 112 -14.73 -9.76 -14.25
C SER A 112 -14.34 -11.23 -14.10
N ASP A 113 -13.09 -11.51 -13.79
CA ASP A 113 -12.56 -12.86 -13.64
C ASP A 113 -11.54 -12.94 -12.50
N TYR A 114 -11.85 -13.77 -11.50
CA TYR A 114 -10.94 -14.02 -10.36
C TYR A 114 -9.99 -15.19 -10.60
N GLY A 115 -10.17 -15.89 -11.73
CA GLY A 115 -9.53 -17.18 -11.96
C GLY A 115 -10.19 -18.31 -11.16
N LYS A 116 -10.36 -19.46 -11.82
CA LYS A 116 -11.05 -20.63 -11.26
C LYS A 116 -10.12 -21.83 -11.16
N LEU A 117 -10.34 -22.64 -10.15
CA LEU A 117 -9.77 -23.97 -10.03
C LEU A 117 -10.81 -24.97 -10.51
N THR A 118 -10.49 -25.73 -11.58
CA THR A 118 -11.38 -26.77 -12.11
C THR A 118 -10.92 -28.13 -11.59
N THR A 119 -11.85 -28.84 -10.99
CA THR A 119 -11.67 -30.20 -10.44
C THR A 119 -12.62 -31.18 -11.12
N ALA A 120 -12.50 -32.45 -10.80
CA ALA A 120 -13.41 -33.50 -11.29
C ALA A 120 -14.87 -33.28 -10.84
N VAL A 121 -15.10 -32.54 -9.76
CA VAL A 121 -16.42 -32.32 -9.17
C VAL A 121 -16.98 -30.91 -9.45
N GLY A 122 -16.25 -30.05 -10.15
CA GLY A 122 -16.71 -28.72 -10.53
C GLY A 122 -15.64 -27.66 -10.60
N SER A 123 -16.06 -26.42 -10.89
CA SER A 123 -15.18 -25.24 -10.92
C SER A 123 -15.47 -24.33 -9.75
N TYR A 124 -14.43 -23.93 -9.05
CA TYR A 124 -14.48 -23.14 -7.81
C TYR A 124 -13.59 -21.93 -7.91
N ILE A 125 -13.94 -20.86 -7.21
CA ILE A 125 -13.05 -19.73 -6.97
C ILE A 125 -12.37 -20.03 -5.62
N PRO A 126 -11.06 -20.30 -5.59
CA PRO A 126 -10.37 -20.62 -4.35
C PRO A 126 -10.27 -19.37 -3.46
N LEU A 127 -10.32 -19.59 -2.14
CA LEU A 127 -9.99 -18.64 -1.11
C LEU A 127 -8.76 -19.17 -0.39
N ASP A 128 -7.68 -18.41 -0.45
CA ASP A 128 -6.40 -18.76 0.18
C ASP A 128 -6.16 -17.84 1.38
N ILE A 129 -5.93 -18.44 2.54
CA ILE A 129 -5.69 -17.72 3.80
C ILE A 129 -4.39 -18.25 4.38
N ASP A 130 -3.40 -17.39 4.52
CA ASP A 130 -2.08 -17.78 5.00
C ASP A 130 -1.46 -16.75 5.93
N VAL A 131 -0.60 -17.23 6.83
CA VAL A 131 0.18 -16.42 7.76
C VAL A 131 1.59 -16.22 7.22
N SER A 132 1.98 -14.96 7.01
CA SER A 132 3.32 -14.62 6.55
C SER A 132 4.16 -14.02 7.67
N VAL A 133 5.21 -14.76 8.09
CA VAL A 133 6.10 -14.27 9.15
C VAL A 133 7.11 -13.28 8.62
N MET A 134 7.16 -12.10 9.26
CA MET A 134 8.13 -11.03 9.00
C MET A 134 9.04 -10.89 10.21
N LEU A 135 10.19 -11.56 10.20
CA LEU A 135 11.12 -11.53 11.30
C LEU A 135 11.73 -10.14 11.52
N GLN A 136 11.83 -9.74 12.79
CA GLN A 136 12.40 -8.48 13.23
C GLN A 136 13.29 -8.72 14.49
N PRO A 137 14.42 -9.42 14.35
CA PRO A 137 15.19 -9.92 15.50
C PRO A 137 15.74 -8.82 16.41
N ASP A 138 16.05 -7.64 15.86
CA ASP A 138 16.70 -6.53 16.60
C ASP A 138 15.70 -5.43 17.00
N CYS A 139 14.42 -5.76 17.19
CA CYS A 139 13.44 -4.72 17.15
C CYS A 139 12.61 -4.56 18.42
N HIS A 140 12.58 -3.31 18.87
CA HIS A 140 11.68 -2.80 19.90
C HIS A 140 10.45 -2.09 19.28
N LYS A 141 10.02 -2.49 18.07
CA LYS A 141 8.87 -1.89 17.41
C LYS A 141 7.57 -2.32 18.10
N GLU A 142 6.60 -1.42 18.06
CA GLU A 142 5.26 -1.69 18.59
C GLU A 142 4.66 -2.96 17.95
N LYS A 143 3.97 -3.76 18.76
CA LYS A 143 3.29 -5.01 18.36
C LYS A 143 4.19 -6.13 17.83
N VAL A 144 5.51 -6.02 17.93
CA VAL A 144 6.37 -7.16 17.69
C VAL A 144 6.13 -8.20 18.79
N CYS A 145 5.90 -9.44 18.40
CA CYS A 145 5.71 -10.56 19.32
C CYS A 145 6.57 -11.75 18.89
N TRP A 146 6.61 -12.79 19.73
CA TRP A 146 7.30 -14.02 19.42
C TRP A 146 6.52 -14.81 18.37
N THR A 147 7.16 -15.11 17.24
CA THR A 147 6.55 -15.86 16.14
C THR A 147 6.79 -17.37 16.27
N TYR A 148 6.06 -18.18 15.49
CA TYR A 148 6.29 -19.63 15.46
C TYR A 148 7.63 -20.05 14.84
N HIS A 149 8.38 -19.11 14.26
CA HIS A 149 9.78 -19.30 13.86
C HIS A 149 10.78 -19.13 15.03
N ASN A 150 10.30 -19.07 16.27
CA ASN A 150 11.12 -18.88 17.46
C ASN A 150 12.00 -17.61 17.41
N ALA A 151 11.46 -16.53 16.83
CA ALA A 151 12.11 -15.23 16.76
C ALA A 151 11.07 -14.09 16.81
N PRO A 152 11.46 -12.90 17.32
CA PRO A 152 10.59 -11.73 17.32
C PRO A 152 10.20 -11.29 15.91
N GLY A 153 8.94 -10.91 15.71
CA GLY A 153 8.48 -10.44 14.41
C GLY A 153 6.99 -10.11 14.38
N TYR A 154 6.47 -9.97 13.19
CA TYR A 154 5.05 -9.88 12.89
C TYR A 154 4.60 -11.15 12.19
N ALA A 155 3.36 -11.54 12.37
CA ALA A 155 2.75 -12.69 11.70
C ALA A 155 1.37 -12.30 11.13
N PRO A 156 1.32 -11.35 10.17
CA PRO A 156 0.05 -10.98 9.55
C PRO A 156 -0.57 -12.15 8.80
N ILE A 157 -1.90 -12.21 8.83
CA ILE A 157 -2.70 -13.12 8.05
C ILE A 157 -3.11 -12.40 6.77
N PHE A 158 -2.86 -13.01 5.62
CA PHE A 158 -3.29 -12.51 4.32
C PHE A 158 -4.38 -13.41 3.75
N CYS A 159 -5.33 -12.79 3.05
CA CYS A 159 -6.43 -13.49 2.40
C CYS A 159 -6.47 -13.11 0.93
N TYR A 160 -6.45 -14.12 0.05
CA TYR A 160 -6.45 -13.95 -1.41
C TYR A 160 -7.61 -14.72 -2.05
N LEU A 161 -8.17 -14.14 -3.13
CA LEU A 161 -9.29 -14.67 -3.87
C LEU A 161 -8.88 -15.05 -5.29
N GLY A 162 -9.30 -16.24 -5.72
CA GLY A 162 -9.10 -16.75 -7.07
C GLY A 162 -7.68 -17.19 -7.37
N THR A 163 -7.49 -17.87 -8.49
CA THR A 163 -6.15 -18.30 -8.93
C THR A 163 -5.29 -17.13 -9.42
N HIS A 164 -5.89 -15.96 -9.65
CA HIS A 164 -5.17 -14.73 -9.97
C HIS A 164 -4.61 -14.02 -8.72
N GLY A 165 -4.96 -14.46 -7.51
CA GLY A 165 -4.38 -13.99 -6.26
C GLY A 165 -4.78 -12.55 -5.89
N TYR A 166 -6.04 -12.17 -6.08
CA TYR A 166 -6.53 -10.87 -5.64
C TYR A 166 -6.60 -10.80 -4.12
N MET A 167 -5.89 -9.83 -3.53
CA MET A 167 -5.90 -9.63 -2.09
C MET A 167 -7.29 -9.15 -1.62
N LEU A 168 -7.86 -9.84 -0.63
CA LEU A 168 -9.11 -9.47 0.05
C LEU A 168 -8.87 -8.59 1.26
N GLY A 169 -7.79 -8.85 1.98
CA GLY A 169 -7.46 -8.13 3.20
C GLY A 169 -6.31 -8.78 3.98
N ASN A 170 -5.98 -8.16 5.09
CA ASN A 170 -4.97 -8.63 6.01
C ASN A 170 -5.35 -8.24 7.44
N GLU A 171 -4.90 -9.02 8.42
CA GLU A 171 -5.01 -8.76 9.85
C GLU A 171 -3.69 -9.02 10.58
#